data_0fefec568af4db569d23005892d0d87f
#
_entry.id   0fefec568af4db569d23005892d0d87f
#
_cell.length_a   1.000
_cell.length_b   1.000
_cell.length_c   1.000
_cell.angle_alpha   90.00
_cell.angle_beta   90.00
_cell.angle_gamma   90.00
#
_symmetry.space_group_name_H-M   'P 1'
#
loop_
_entity.id
_entity.type
_entity.pdbx_description
1 polymer ?
#
loop_
_entity_poly.entity_id
_entity_poly.type
_entity_poly.pdbx_seq_one_letter_code
_entity_poly.pdbx_strand_id
1 'polypeptide(L)'
;MVGRGRYPSLVRTHRNTRSALVMAAVCATAVLSACSSSSSEADFTAARDQPLVISLDDLLAETGGSAAVGIADPRHGTITRRTDGAVVYTPAAGYTGSDSLTVTTTDAVKVYTTDIPPLGEFGGVSLQGSGYGSAFTPVPGSTDEFYGLTDRGPNVDGKGKNEKLDPIPTFTPAIAKFKVAGNRMVLESTILLKNSVGQPFNGLVDTSASTGETIRDLDGAILPPTDHGIDSEGLVAMPDGSFWVSDEYGPFIVHFDANGTELERLAPGRGLPKELSLRTPNQGMEGLTVTPDGSTLVGIVQSGLSAPGVASAREVPMTRIVTVDLKTRDVKEFVYPLEEPKQKLAVSEITALSNTTFLVDERDGNRPPKADKKLWTIDITGATDIGPQAKVPGAQYDPELGLLVDGKPLELLVGAVSTADGAAALRKAGIAPVAKKAGLDLGGLLDGLNADGKFFGHDKIEGVATRDGGKTLYIANDSDFGIEGATGDQPPFGLKAKLLVNGVQDSGEVLMVDTTKLPAKTQTRTVTIAVS
;
A
#
# COMPACT_ATOMS: atom_id res chain seq x y z
N MET A 1 -4.38 6.84 61.35
CA MET A 1 -4.44 5.42 61.77
C MET A 1 -4.02 4.63 60.51
N VAL A 2 -2.77 4.21 60.48
CA VAL A 2 -2.21 2.86 60.60
C VAL A 2 -2.74 1.91 59.51
N GLY A 3 -1.94 1.26 58.65
CA GLY A 3 -0.59 0.84 58.83
C GLY A 3 0.06 0.34 57.53
N ARG A 4 1.38 0.39 57.56
CA ARG A 4 2.29 -0.10 56.53
C ARG A 4 2.48 -1.61 56.61
N GLY A 5 2.52 -2.31 55.51
CA GLY A 5 3.02 -3.68 55.41
C GLY A 5 4.21 -3.77 54.47
N ARG A 6 5.40 -3.99 55.01
CA ARG A 6 6.64 -4.31 54.33
C ARG A 6 6.76 -5.83 54.15
N TYR A 7 7.27 -6.29 53.02
CA TYR A 7 7.79 -7.64 52.86
C TYR A 7 9.31 -7.60 52.64
N PRO A 8 10.06 -8.54 53.23
CA PRO A 8 11.51 -8.55 53.19
C PRO A 8 12.06 -9.42 52.04
N SER A 9 13.21 -8.97 51.56
CA SER A 9 14.14 -9.66 50.66
C SER A 9 14.79 -10.89 51.31
N LEU A 10 15.02 -11.94 50.54
CA LEU A 10 15.97 -13.00 50.88
C LEU A 10 16.94 -13.26 49.73
N VAL A 11 18.15 -12.78 49.95
CA VAL A 11 19.38 -13.13 49.23
C VAL A 11 19.85 -14.51 49.75
N ARG A 12 20.24 -15.41 48.86
CA ARG A 12 21.14 -16.52 49.19
C ARG A 12 22.23 -16.73 48.14
N THR A 13 23.40 -16.31 48.51
CA THR A 13 24.70 -16.71 47.96
C THR A 13 25.09 -18.06 48.56
N HIS A 14 25.65 -18.93 47.74
CA HIS A 14 26.65 -19.91 48.23
C HIS A 14 27.74 -20.14 47.16
N ARG A 15 28.94 -20.00 47.67
CA ARG A 15 30.24 -20.21 47.04
C ARG A 15 30.85 -21.55 47.47
N ASN A 16 31.71 -22.10 46.59
CA ASN A 16 32.92 -22.93 46.86
C ASN A 16 32.67 -24.42 47.14
N THR A 17 33.51 -25.38 46.76
CA THR A 17 34.99 -25.41 46.59
C THR A 17 35.42 -26.69 45.87
N ARG A 18 36.64 -26.65 45.39
CA ARG A 18 37.48 -27.68 44.73
C ARG A 18 37.67 -28.94 45.54
N SER A 19 37.86 -30.10 44.87
CA SER A 19 39.03 -30.95 45.16
C SER A 19 39.25 -31.98 44.04
N ALA A 20 40.45 -32.07 43.57
CA ALA A 20 40.98 -33.04 42.64
C ALA A 20 41.34 -34.34 43.35
N LEU A 21 41.17 -35.47 42.69
CA LEU A 21 41.98 -36.66 42.95
C LEU A 21 42.23 -37.43 41.65
N VAL A 22 43.51 -37.58 41.33
CA VAL A 22 44.07 -38.38 40.25
C VAL A 22 44.06 -39.85 40.70
N MET A 23 43.62 -40.78 39.85
CA MET A 23 44.11 -42.14 39.80
C MET A 23 44.10 -42.68 38.37
N ALA A 24 45.25 -43.00 37.88
CA ALA A 24 45.48 -43.68 36.64
C ALA A 24 45.24 -45.18 36.78
N ALA A 25 44.57 -45.78 35.83
CA ALA A 25 44.63 -47.22 35.56
C ALA A 25 44.58 -47.42 34.03
N VAL A 26 45.66 -47.93 33.51
CA VAL A 26 45.86 -48.38 32.13
C VAL A 26 45.15 -49.73 31.97
N CYS A 27 44.31 -49.85 30.95
CA CYS A 27 44.06 -51.14 30.29
C CYS A 27 43.56 -50.95 28.84
N ALA A 28 44.11 -51.78 28.03
CA ALA A 28 44.20 -51.85 26.59
C ALA A 28 42.93 -51.80 25.73
N THR A 29 43.07 -51.06 24.65
CA THR A 29 42.67 -51.32 23.26
C THR A 29 41.43 -52.19 22.94
N ALA A 30 40.37 -51.51 22.45
CA ALA A 30 39.61 -51.95 21.30
C ALA A 30 39.21 -50.71 20.50
N VAL A 31 39.85 -50.51 19.33
CA VAL A 31 39.45 -49.49 18.36
C VAL A 31 38.20 -49.96 17.69
N LEU A 32 37.05 -49.57 18.21
CA LEU A 32 35.81 -49.51 17.45
C LEU A 32 35.72 -48.09 16.92
N SER A 33 36.02 -47.94 15.63
CA SER A 33 35.63 -46.74 14.87
C SER A 33 34.09 -46.67 14.84
N ALA A 34 33.52 -46.07 15.88
CA ALA A 34 32.20 -45.54 15.77
C ALA A 34 32.30 -44.29 14.88
N CYS A 35 31.90 -44.43 13.62
CA CYS A 35 31.45 -43.30 12.85
C CYS A 35 30.32 -42.64 13.66
N SER A 36 30.66 -41.65 14.46
CA SER A 36 29.68 -40.69 14.95
C SER A 36 29.24 -39.88 13.74
N SER A 37 28.22 -40.39 13.04
CA SER A 37 27.35 -39.51 12.27
C SER A 37 26.78 -38.52 13.29
N SER A 38 27.33 -37.32 13.34
CA SER A 38 26.63 -36.19 13.93
C SER A 38 25.34 -36.05 13.10
N SER A 39 24.26 -36.69 13.53
CA SER A 39 22.94 -36.34 13.07
C SER A 39 22.76 -34.89 13.52
N SER A 40 22.96 -33.92 12.63
CA SER A 40 22.43 -32.59 12.86
C SER A 40 20.95 -32.78 13.13
N GLU A 41 20.50 -32.34 14.28
CA GLU A 41 19.07 -32.31 14.60
C GLU A 41 18.39 -31.53 13.47
N ALA A 42 17.23 -32.02 12.98
CA ALA A 42 16.52 -31.34 11.92
C ALA A 42 15.95 -30.04 12.48
N ASP A 43 15.94 -28.98 11.64
CA ASP A 43 15.45 -27.67 12.04
C ASP A 43 13.95 -27.72 12.40
N PHE A 44 13.18 -28.59 11.71
CA PHE A 44 11.76 -28.81 11.98
C PHE A 44 11.40 -30.29 11.94
N THR A 45 10.28 -30.62 12.59
CA THR A 45 9.74 -32.01 12.62
C THR A 45 8.28 -32.02 12.16
N ALA A 46 7.94 -32.89 11.22
CA ALA A 46 6.59 -33.15 10.75
C ALA A 46 6.18 -34.59 11.11
N ALA A 47 4.94 -34.80 11.47
CA ALA A 47 4.38 -36.14 11.56
C ALA A 47 4.05 -36.68 10.16
N ARG A 48 4.20 -37.98 9.96
CA ARG A 48 3.84 -38.65 8.71
C ARG A 48 2.38 -38.33 8.33
N ASP A 49 2.17 -38.00 7.06
CA ASP A 49 0.85 -37.68 6.48
C ASP A 49 0.13 -36.49 7.15
N GLN A 50 0.85 -35.67 7.95
CA GLN A 50 0.30 -34.48 8.58
C GLN A 50 1.01 -33.21 8.09
N PRO A 51 0.29 -32.14 7.76
CA PRO A 51 0.89 -30.86 7.43
C PRO A 51 1.61 -30.25 8.63
N LEU A 52 2.78 -29.66 8.38
CA LEU A 52 3.54 -28.84 9.33
C LEU A 52 3.37 -27.37 8.97
N VAL A 53 2.92 -26.56 9.91
CA VAL A 53 2.88 -25.10 9.78
C VAL A 53 4.15 -24.52 10.38
N ILE A 54 4.94 -23.82 9.56
CA ILE A 54 6.15 -23.11 9.97
C ILE A 54 5.81 -21.62 9.92
N SER A 55 5.87 -20.93 11.05
CA SER A 55 5.65 -19.48 11.07
C SER A 55 6.77 -18.76 10.32
N LEU A 56 6.51 -17.58 9.81
CA LEU A 56 7.54 -16.76 9.17
C LEU A 56 8.68 -16.42 10.14
N ASP A 57 8.34 -16.16 11.41
CA ASP A 57 9.33 -15.86 12.45
C ASP A 57 10.26 -17.05 12.72
N ASP A 58 9.72 -18.28 12.83
CA ASP A 58 10.52 -19.48 13.01
C ASP A 58 11.41 -19.75 11.79
N LEU A 59 10.86 -19.58 10.57
CA LEU A 59 11.62 -19.75 9.34
C LEU A 59 12.78 -18.76 9.24
N LEU A 60 12.56 -17.48 9.57
CA LEU A 60 13.60 -16.45 9.57
C LEU A 60 14.60 -16.61 10.71
N ALA A 61 14.20 -17.17 11.85
CA ALA A 61 15.13 -17.52 12.93
C ALA A 61 16.16 -18.54 12.47
N GLU A 62 15.76 -19.54 11.67
CA GLU A 62 16.66 -20.57 11.14
C GLU A 62 17.47 -20.08 9.94
N THR A 63 16.91 -19.21 9.09
CA THR A 63 17.55 -18.81 7.84
C THR A 63 18.28 -17.48 7.90
N GLY A 64 17.93 -16.62 8.87
CA GLY A 64 18.37 -15.22 8.92
C GLY A 64 17.68 -14.35 7.90
N GLY A 65 18.01 -13.04 7.92
CA GLY A 65 17.38 -12.03 7.07
C GLY A 65 16.10 -11.44 7.67
N SER A 66 15.52 -10.45 6.99
CA SER A 66 14.27 -9.79 7.39
C SER A 66 13.07 -10.18 6.54
N ALA A 67 13.29 -10.82 5.39
CA ALA A 67 12.25 -11.37 4.53
C ALA A 67 12.68 -12.68 3.86
N ALA A 68 11.77 -13.65 3.76
CA ALA A 68 11.89 -14.82 2.92
C ALA A 68 11.28 -14.51 1.55
N VAL A 69 12.14 -14.20 0.58
CA VAL A 69 11.72 -13.75 -0.77
C VAL A 69 11.51 -14.91 -1.75
N GLY A 70 12.10 -16.08 -1.49
CA GLY A 70 11.90 -17.28 -2.28
C GLY A 70 11.96 -18.53 -1.42
N ILE A 71 11.12 -19.52 -1.72
CA ILE A 71 11.13 -20.84 -1.09
C ILE A 71 10.93 -21.86 -2.22
N ALA A 72 11.95 -22.71 -2.43
CA ALA A 72 11.86 -23.78 -3.41
C ALA A 72 11.10 -24.98 -2.84
N ASP A 73 10.38 -25.67 -3.71
CA ASP A 73 9.61 -26.85 -3.34
C ASP A 73 10.53 -27.96 -2.79
N PRO A 74 10.08 -28.69 -1.75
CA PRO A 74 10.78 -29.85 -1.19
C PRO A 74 10.72 -31.04 -2.17
N ARG A 75 11.58 -32.02 -1.94
CA ARG A 75 11.61 -33.23 -2.80
C ARG A 75 10.50 -34.24 -2.47
N HIS A 76 10.10 -34.30 -1.22
CA HIS A 76 9.18 -35.33 -0.70
C HIS A 76 7.92 -34.73 -0.08
N GLY A 77 7.47 -33.59 -0.62
CA GLY A 77 6.27 -32.90 -0.16
C GLY A 77 5.91 -31.72 -1.04
N THR A 78 5.01 -30.91 -0.56
CA THR A 78 4.60 -29.65 -1.20
C THR A 78 4.58 -28.54 -0.17
N ILE A 79 4.66 -27.28 -0.61
CA ILE A 79 4.48 -26.10 0.22
C ILE A 79 3.32 -25.24 -0.28
N THR A 80 2.59 -24.66 0.66
CA THR A 80 1.65 -23.58 0.39
C THR A 80 1.94 -22.43 1.35
N ARG A 81 1.60 -21.20 0.95
CA ARG A 81 1.66 -20.03 1.84
C ARG A 81 0.27 -19.70 2.37
N ARG A 82 0.22 -19.13 3.56
CA ARG A 82 -0.98 -18.59 4.19
C ARG A 82 -0.96 -17.07 4.13
N THR A 83 -2.10 -16.44 4.34
CA THR A 83 -2.25 -14.97 4.42
C THR A 83 -1.46 -14.34 5.57
N ASP A 84 -1.17 -15.11 6.64
CA ASP A 84 -0.33 -14.69 7.77
C ASP A 84 1.19 -14.85 7.51
N GLY A 85 1.59 -15.18 6.26
CA GLY A 85 2.97 -15.40 5.85
C GLY A 85 3.56 -16.76 6.23
N ALA A 86 2.84 -17.59 7.01
CA ALA A 86 3.31 -18.92 7.38
C ALA A 86 3.40 -19.84 6.16
N VAL A 87 4.34 -20.79 6.22
CA VAL A 87 4.56 -21.84 5.23
C VAL A 87 3.97 -23.14 5.74
N VAL A 88 3.14 -23.79 4.96
CA VAL A 88 2.60 -25.11 5.28
C VAL A 88 3.32 -26.14 4.41
N TYR A 89 4.15 -26.96 5.03
CA TYR A 89 4.78 -28.13 4.41
C TYR A 89 3.85 -29.34 4.55
N THR A 90 3.51 -29.99 3.46
CA THR A 90 2.72 -31.24 3.45
C THR A 90 3.58 -32.36 2.92
N PRO A 91 3.96 -33.35 3.74
CA PRO A 91 4.73 -34.51 3.31
C PRO A 91 3.99 -35.28 2.19
N ALA A 92 4.74 -35.89 1.27
CA ALA A 92 4.16 -36.86 0.34
C ALA A 92 3.56 -38.04 1.12
N ALA A 93 2.44 -38.59 0.59
CA ALA A 93 1.70 -39.65 1.27
C ALA A 93 2.60 -40.85 1.62
N GLY A 94 2.61 -41.23 2.89
CA GLY A 94 3.40 -42.33 3.42
C GLY A 94 4.89 -42.07 3.56
N TYR A 95 5.39 -40.87 3.23
CA TYR A 95 6.83 -40.56 3.35
C TYR A 95 7.26 -40.44 4.81
N THR A 96 8.43 -40.99 5.10
CA THR A 96 9.20 -40.78 6.34
C THR A 96 10.67 -40.61 6.00
N GLY A 97 11.38 -39.78 6.74
CA GLY A 97 12.79 -39.49 6.47
C GLY A 97 13.09 -38.00 6.51
N SER A 98 14.23 -37.61 5.94
CA SER A 98 14.64 -36.20 5.89
C SER A 98 14.21 -35.56 4.57
N ASP A 99 13.57 -34.42 4.64
CA ASP A 99 13.30 -33.51 3.51
C ASP A 99 13.93 -32.15 3.78
N SER A 100 13.86 -31.23 2.82
CA SER A 100 14.44 -29.90 3.01
C SER A 100 13.76 -28.84 2.16
N LEU A 101 13.74 -27.60 2.69
CA LEU A 101 13.36 -26.39 1.97
C LEU A 101 14.61 -25.56 1.66
N THR A 102 14.69 -25.03 0.47
CA THR A 102 15.70 -24.03 0.11
C THR A 102 15.06 -22.65 0.18
N VAL A 103 15.51 -21.83 1.12
CA VAL A 103 14.94 -20.51 1.41
C VAL A 103 15.92 -19.42 1.01
N THR A 104 15.46 -18.47 0.21
CA THR A 104 16.21 -17.26 -0.16
C THR A 104 15.71 -16.09 0.68
N THR A 105 16.62 -15.42 1.37
CA THR A 105 16.30 -14.29 2.27
C THR A 105 17.09 -13.04 1.91
N THR A 106 16.63 -11.89 2.40
CA THR A 106 17.30 -10.59 2.28
C THR A 106 17.06 -9.74 3.53
N ASP A 107 17.95 -8.76 3.76
CA ASP A 107 17.81 -7.73 4.80
C ASP A 107 17.33 -6.37 4.24
N ALA A 108 17.19 -6.25 2.92
CA ALA A 108 16.82 -5.00 2.28
C ALA A 108 15.33 -4.68 2.38
N VAL A 109 14.49 -5.70 2.55
CA VAL A 109 13.03 -5.55 2.65
C VAL A 109 12.47 -6.38 3.79
N LYS A 110 11.26 -6.02 4.23
CA LYS A 110 10.46 -6.79 5.19
C LYS A 110 9.00 -6.68 4.82
N VAL A 111 8.24 -7.77 4.89
CA VAL A 111 6.79 -7.77 4.70
C VAL A 111 6.11 -7.87 6.05
N TYR A 112 5.11 -7.02 6.26
CA TYR A 112 4.19 -7.09 7.38
C TYR A 112 2.83 -7.51 6.86
N THR A 113 2.26 -8.57 7.45
CA THR A 113 0.88 -8.99 7.19
C THR A 113 -0.07 -8.31 8.16
N THR A 114 -1.31 -8.08 7.74
CA THR A 114 -2.38 -7.62 8.61
C THR A 114 -3.20 -8.82 9.09
N ASP A 115 -3.64 -8.80 10.36
CA ASP A 115 -4.46 -9.88 10.94
C ASP A 115 -5.86 -9.30 11.24
N ILE A 116 -6.61 -9.01 10.16
CA ILE A 116 -7.96 -8.43 10.26
C ILE A 116 -8.95 -9.50 9.79
N PRO A 117 -9.98 -9.81 10.61
CA PRO A 117 -11.00 -10.77 10.23
C PRO A 117 -11.71 -10.38 8.93
N PRO A 118 -12.16 -11.35 8.12
CA PRO A 118 -12.97 -11.08 6.95
C PRO A 118 -14.24 -10.29 7.31
N LEU A 119 -14.72 -9.46 6.37
CA LEU A 119 -15.98 -8.72 6.50
C LEU A 119 -17.18 -9.65 6.48
N GLY A 120 -17.08 -10.81 5.82
CA GLY A 120 -18.13 -11.81 5.68
C GLY A 120 -18.05 -12.55 4.36
N GLU A 121 -19.06 -13.38 4.09
CA GLU A 121 -19.23 -14.12 2.83
C GLU A 121 -20.26 -13.43 1.95
N PHE A 122 -19.85 -13.01 0.75
CA PHE A 122 -20.70 -12.32 -0.22
C PHE A 122 -20.47 -12.90 -1.61
N GLY A 123 -21.54 -13.14 -2.35
CA GLY A 123 -21.43 -13.68 -3.71
C GLY A 123 -20.62 -14.97 -3.84
N GLY A 124 -20.52 -15.76 -2.75
CA GLY A 124 -19.75 -17.01 -2.68
C GLY A 124 -18.25 -16.84 -2.42
N VAL A 125 -17.81 -15.64 -2.00
CA VAL A 125 -16.41 -15.33 -1.68
C VAL A 125 -16.31 -14.67 -0.30
N SER A 126 -15.30 -15.05 0.48
CA SER A 126 -14.93 -14.37 1.72
C SER A 126 -14.26 -13.03 1.41
N LEU A 127 -14.88 -11.92 1.80
CA LEU A 127 -14.30 -10.58 1.62
C LEU A 127 -13.30 -10.29 2.74
N GLN A 128 -12.07 -9.95 2.35
CA GLN A 128 -11.00 -9.65 3.31
C GLN A 128 -11.29 -8.32 4.04
N GLY A 129 -11.02 -8.27 5.35
CA GLY A 129 -11.18 -7.04 6.14
C GLY A 129 -9.99 -6.08 6.05
N SER A 130 -8.95 -6.43 5.30
CA SER A 130 -7.65 -5.76 5.30
C SER A 130 -7.46 -4.75 4.15
N GLY A 131 -8.54 -4.17 3.62
CA GLY A 131 -8.51 -3.16 2.55
C GLY A 131 -8.07 -1.76 3.00
N TYR A 132 -7.02 -1.64 3.81
CA TYR A 132 -6.52 -0.35 4.35
C TYR A 132 -5.27 0.16 3.63
N GLY A 133 -5.09 -0.22 2.39
CA GLY A 133 -3.89 0.09 1.62
C GLY A 133 -4.04 1.21 0.61
N SER A 134 -5.23 1.82 0.42
CA SER A 134 -5.42 2.96 -0.48
C SER A 134 -4.56 4.16 -0.05
N ALA A 135 -4.38 4.38 1.26
CA ALA A 135 -3.34 5.27 1.78
C ALA A 135 -2.70 4.72 3.04
N PHE A 136 -1.45 5.14 3.28
CA PHE A 136 -0.69 4.73 4.45
C PHE A 136 0.16 5.87 4.98
N THR A 137 0.04 6.21 6.27
CA THR A 137 0.76 7.34 6.87
C THR A 137 1.25 7.04 8.28
N PRO A 138 2.40 7.58 8.71
CA PRO A 138 2.88 7.39 10.09
C PRO A 138 1.99 8.11 11.10
N VAL A 139 1.81 7.51 12.29
CA VAL A 139 1.23 8.22 13.44
C VAL A 139 2.22 9.29 13.89
N PRO A 140 1.82 10.59 13.99
CA PRO A 140 2.70 11.66 14.45
C PRO A 140 3.29 11.35 15.82
N GLY A 141 4.63 11.47 15.95
CA GLY A 141 5.35 11.22 17.18
C GLY A 141 5.57 9.75 17.56
N SER A 142 5.01 8.78 16.85
CA SER A 142 5.26 7.36 17.07
C SER A 142 6.37 6.84 16.17
N THR A 143 7.06 5.77 16.60
CA THR A 143 8.12 5.09 15.83
C THR A 143 7.65 3.79 15.16
N ASP A 144 6.54 3.21 15.64
CA ASP A 144 6.06 1.87 15.28
C ASP A 144 4.55 1.82 14.98
N GLU A 145 3.87 2.98 14.94
CA GLU A 145 2.44 3.04 14.65
C GLU A 145 2.17 3.75 13.32
N PHE A 146 1.17 3.27 12.60
CA PHE A 146 0.73 3.81 11.32
C PHE A 146 -0.78 3.91 11.25
N TYR A 147 -1.28 4.78 10.38
CA TYR A 147 -2.65 4.78 9.93
C TYR A 147 -2.72 4.26 8.50
N GLY A 148 -3.72 3.43 8.22
CA GLY A 148 -4.12 3.02 6.88
C GLY A 148 -5.54 3.46 6.60
N LEU A 149 -5.90 3.64 5.35
CA LEU A 149 -7.21 4.10 4.88
C LEU A 149 -7.81 3.06 3.93
N THR A 150 -9.11 2.83 4.02
CA THR A 150 -9.85 2.13 2.97
C THR A 150 -10.31 3.12 1.89
N ASP A 151 -10.44 2.65 0.66
CA ASP A 151 -11.20 3.33 -0.40
C ASP A 151 -12.71 3.34 -0.10
N ARG A 152 -13.54 3.52 -1.13
CA ARG A 152 -15.01 3.45 -1.05
C ARG A 152 -15.55 2.13 -0.53
N GLY A 153 -14.77 1.04 -0.54
CA GLY A 153 -15.18 -0.28 -0.10
C GLY A 153 -15.24 -1.33 -1.20
N PRO A 154 -15.63 -2.57 -0.85
CA PRO A 154 -15.61 -3.69 -1.77
C PRO A 154 -16.47 -3.39 -3.00
N ASN A 155 -15.85 -3.42 -4.18
CA ASN A 155 -16.57 -3.26 -5.44
C ASN A 155 -15.85 -4.00 -6.58
N VAL A 156 -16.59 -4.35 -7.62
CA VAL A 156 -16.03 -4.93 -8.84
C VAL A 156 -16.73 -4.36 -10.08
N ASP A 157 -16.09 -4.47 -11.24
CA ASP A 157 -16.71 -4.06 -12.48
C ASP A 157 -17.96 -4.90 -12.79
N GLY A 158 -19.06 -4.23 -13.10
CA GLY A 158 -20.26 -4.82 -13.65
C GLY A 158 -20.16 -5.06 -15.16
N LYS A 159 -21.26 -5.49 -15.78
CA LYS A 159 -21.30 -5.77 -17.23
C LYS A 159 -21.62 -4.56 -18.09
N GLY A 160 -22.25 -3.57 -17.51
CA GLY A 160 -22.58 -2.29 -18.17
C GLY A 160 -21.35 -1.41 -18.31
N LYS A 161 -21.43 -0.46 -19.26
CA LYS A 161 -20.39 0.57 -19.36
C LYS A 161 -20.42 1.43 -18.08
N ASN A 162 -19.28 1.59 -17.43
CA ASN A 162 -19.14 2.31 -16.15
C ASN A 162 -20.10 1.77 -15.07
N GLU A 163 -20.34 0.46 -15.03
CA GLU A 163 -21.14 -0.19 -14.01
C GLU A 163 -20.25 -0.83 -12.95
N LYS A 164 -20.59 -0.63 -11.69
CA LYS A 164 -19.95 -1.28 -10.54
C LYS A 164 -20.98 -2.11 -9.78
N LEU A 165 -20.52 -3.24 -9.24
CA LEU A 165 -21.26 -4.05 -8.29
C LEU A 165 -20.66 -3.87 -6.91
N ASP A 166 -21.49 -3.49 -5.96
CA ASP A 166 -21.15 -3.28 -4.56
C ASP A 166 -21.79 -4.38 -3.71
N PRO A 167 -21.01 -5.31 -3.15
CA PRO A 167 -21.53 -6.37 -2.29
C PRO A 167 -21.93 -5.90 -0.90
N ILE A 168 -21.48 -4.73 -0.44
CA ILE A 168 -21.78 -4.19 0.89
C ILE A 168 -22.17 -2.70 0.80
N PRO A 169 -23.36 -2.36 0.28
CA PRO A 169 -23.78 -0.96 0.08
C PRO A 169 -23.77 -0.09 1.35
N THR A 170 -23.67 -0.72 2.51
CA THR A 170 -23.59 -0.05 3.82
C THR A 170 -22.14 0.03 4.35
N PHE A 171 -21.15 -0.34 3.55
CA PHE A 171 -19.76 -0.20 3.94
C PHE A 171 -19.44 1.26 4.24
N THR A 172 -18.73 1.50 5.34
CA THR A 172 -18.29 2.83 5.73
C THR A 172 -16.77 2.89 5.62
N PRO A 173 -16.21 3.73 4.74
CA PRO A 173 -14.78 3.99 4.68
C PRO A 173 -14.21 4.38 6.03
N ALA A 174 -13.00 3.91 6.32
CA ALA A 174 -12.44 3.99 7.65
C ALA A 174 -10.92 4.19 7.66
N ILE A 175 -10.43 4.82 8.71
CA ILE A 175 -9.01 4.89 9.06
C ILE A 175 -8.73 3.82 10.12
N ALA A 176 -7.79 2.93 9.87
CA ALA A 176 -7.29 1.97 10.87
C ALA A 176 -5.98 2.44 11.46
N LYS A 177 -5.82 2.30 12.77
CA LYS A 177 -4.55 2.48 13.47
C LYS A 177 -3.89 1.14 13.66
N PHE A 178 -2.66 1.01 13.19
CA PHE A 178 -1.83 -0.20 13.28
C PHE A 178 -0.60 0.01 14.15
N LYS A 179 -0.19 -1.05 14.83
CA LYS A 179 1.09 -1.13 15.52
C LYS A 179 1.94 -2.26 14.97
N VAL A 180 3.22 -1.98 14.71
CA VAL A 180 4.18 -2.99 14.28
C VAL A 180 4.52 -3.93 15.43
N ALA A 181 4.34 -5.25 15.22
CA ALA A 181 4.72 -6.30 16.15
C ALA A 181 5.28 -7.51 15.38
N GLY A 182 6.60 -7.72 15.49
CA GLY A 182 7.29 -8.76 14.70
C GLY A 182 7.14 -8.52 13.19
N ASN A 183 6.52 -9.47 12.49
CA ASN A 183 6.20 -9.40 11.06
C ASN A 183 4.74 -9.04 10.80
N ARG A 184 4.07 -8.37 11.74
CA ARG A 184 2.65 -8.02 11.64
C ARG A 184 2.41 -6.53 11.85
N MET A 185 1.38 -6.03 11.19
CA MET A 185 0.67 -4.78 11.49
C MET A 185 -0.58 -5.15 12.27
N VAL A 186 -0.54 -4.96 13.60
CA VAL A 186 -1.65 -5.31 14.50
C VAL A 186 -2.63 -4.15 14.55
N LEU A 187 -3.90 -4.41 14.22
CA LEU A 187 -4.98 -3.43 14.32
C LEU A 187 -5.22 -3.06 15.79
N GLU A 188 -5.09 -1.78 16.13
CA GLU A 188 -5.38 -1.25 17.47
C GLU A 188 -6.78 -0.62 17.55
N SER A 189 -7.19 0.11 16.53
CA SER A 189 -8.50 0.78 16.47
C SER A 189 -8.90 1.11 15.04
N THR A 190 -10.20 1.35 14.86
CA THR A 190 -10.81 1.79 13.60
C THR A 190 -11.62 3.05 13.84
N ILE A 191 -11.47 4.03 12.95
CA ILE A 191 -12.18 5.32 12.96
C ILE A 191 -13.04 5.38 11.71
N LEU A 192 -14.35 5.25 11.85
CA LEU A 192 -15.31 5.36 10.74
C LEU A 192 -15.44 6.81 10.29
N LEU A 193 -15.38 7.06 8.99
CA LEU A 193 -15.58 8.39 8.42
C LEU A 193 -17.05 8.78 8.44
N LYS A 194 -17.35 10.03 8.85
CA LYS A 194 -18.71 10.56 9.02
C LYS A 194 -18.77 11.98 8.51
N ASN A 195 -19.91 12.35 7.95
CA ASN A 195 -20.16 13.73 7.56
C ASN A 195 -20.30 14.66 8.80
N SER A 196 -20.41 15.97 8.56
CA SER A 196 -20.45 17.00 9.59
C SER A 196 -21.65 16.91 10.58
N VAL A 197 -22.65 16.09 10.26
CA VAL A 197 -23.79 15.82 11.16
C VAL A 197 -23.69 14.43 11.84
N GLY A 198 -22.54 13.74 11.67
CA GLY A 198 -22.25 12.46 12.31
C GLY A 198 -22.86 11.23 11.59
N GLN A 199 -23.37 11.39 10.39
CA GLN A 199 -23.85 10.28 9.58
C GLN A 199 -22.66 9.59 8.90
N PRO A 200 -22.56 8.24 8.95
CA PRO A 200 -21.49 7.51 8.28
C PRO A 200 -21.45 7.79 6.79
N PHE A 201 -20.24 7.97 6.24
CA PHE A 201 -20.04 7.92 4.81
C PHE A 201 -20.27 6.51 4.26
N ASN A 202 -20.50 6.41 2.96
CA ASN A 202 -20.58 5.16 2.22
C ASN A 202 -19.79 5.26 0.90
N GLY A 203 -19.57 4.14 0.22
CA GLY A 203 -18.84 4.08 -1.04
C GLY A 203 -19.63 4.48 -2.29
N LEU A 204 -20.86 4.98 -2.13
CA LEU A 204 -21.68 5.38 -3.26
C LEU A 204 -21.27 6.75 -3.79
N VAL A 205 -21.60 7.05 -5.04
CA VAL A 205 -21.24 8.34 -5.67
C VAL A 205 -21.85 9.51 -4.90
N ASP A 206 -21.03 10.51 -4.58
CA ASP A 206 -21.50 11.77 -3.99
C ASP A 206 -22.36 12.55 -5.02
N THR A 207 -23.51 13.06 -4.59
CA THR A 207 -24.44 13.81 -5.46
C THR A 207 -23.84 15.09 -6.03
N SER A 208 -22.82 15.67 -5.39
CA SER A 208 -22.08 16.83 -5.87
C SER A 208 -20.98 16.48 -6.88
N ALA A 209 -20.68 15.17 -7.04
CA ALA A 209 -19.67 14.65 -7.95
C ALA A 209 -20.33 13.77 -9.02
N SER A 210 -20.32 14.17 -10.27
CA SER A 210 -20.82 13.31 -11.36
C SER A 210 -19.70 12.45 -11.90
N THR A 211 -19.75 11.13 -11.66
CA THR A 211 -18.78 10.16 -12.22
C THR A 211 -19.27 9.48 -13.49
N GLY A 212 -20.60 9.49 -13.73
CA GLY A 212 -21.24 8.71 -14.79
C GLY A 212 -21.23 7.21 -14.52
N GLU A 213 -20.91 6.80 -13.28
CA GLU A 213 -21.01 5.41 -12.84
C GLU A 213 -22.45 5.03 -12.48
N THR A 214 -22.79 3.76 -12.69
CA THR A 214 -24.01 3.13 -12.18
C THR A 214 -23.57 2.07 -11.19
N ILE A 215 -23.92 2.24 -9.91
CA ILE A 215 -23.63 1.25 -8.88
C ILE A 215 -24.86 0.37 -8.66
N ARG A 216 -24.66 -0.95 -8.54
CA ARG A 216 -25.69 -1.93 -8.20
C ARG A 216 -25.23 -2.79 -7.05
N ASP A 217 -26.19 -3.31 -6.28
CA ASP A 217 -25.93 -4.42 -5.37
C ASP A 217 -25.82 -5.77 -6.13
N LEU A 218 -25.51 -6.84 -5.42
CA LEU A 218 -25.43 -8.19 -6.02
C LEU A 218 -26.78 -8.73 -6.50
N ASP A 219 -27.92 -8.21 -6.00
CA ASP A 219 -29.27 -8.56 -6.45
C ASP A 219 -29.69 -7.75 -7.70
N GLY A 220 -28.82 -6.86 -8.18
CA GLY A 220 -29.01 -6.07 -9.39
C GLY A 220 -29.79 -4.78 -9.18
N ALA A 221 -30.16 -4.42 -7.96
CA ALA A 221 -30.82 -3.15 -7.67
C ALA A 221 -29.84 -1.98 -7.86
N ILE A 222 -30.30 -0.89 -8.51
CA ILE A 222 -29.50 0.33 -8.66
C ILE A 222 -29.43 1.04 -7.32
N LEU A 223 -28.20 1.38 -6.92
CA LEU A 223 -27.91 2.19 -5.74
C LEU A 223 -27.73 3.65 -6.18
N PRO A 224 -28.63 4.56 -5.79
CA PRO A 224 -28.55 5.95 -6.22
C PRO A 224 -27.40 6.68 -5.53
N PRO A 225 -26.86 7.76 -6.15
CA PRO A 225 -25.92 8.65 -5.47
C PRO A 225 -26.47 9.20 -4.15
N THR A 226 -25.58 9.48 -3.21
CA THR A 226 -25.93 9.99 -1.87
C THR A 226 -25.21 11.32 -1.59
N ASP A 227 -25.67 12.07 -0.58
CA ASP A 227 -25.00 13.29 -0.09
C ASP A 227 -23.90 13.01 0.95
N HIS A 228 -23.57 11.75 1.15
CA HIS A 228 -22.53 11.24 2.03
C HIS A 228 -21.75 10.11 1.38
N GLY A 229 -21.52 10.20 0.05
CA GLY A 229 -20.62 9.35 -0.69
C GLY A 229 -19.18 9.83 -0.55
N ILE A 230 -18.22 8.91 -0.55
CA ILE A 230 -16.77 9.20 -0.58
C ILE A 230 -16.01 8.04 -1.22
N ASP A 231 -15.00 8.37 -2.01
CA ASP A 231 -13.98 7.45 -2.52
C ASP A 231 -12.62 7.91 -2.03
N SER A 232 -12.27 7.48 -0.83
CA SER A 232 -11.12 7.97 -0.07
C SER A 232 -9.82 7.31 -0.52
N GLU A 233 -8.80 8.13 -0.93
CA GLU A 233 -7.59 7.61 -1.56
C GLU A 233 -6.28 8.09 -0.91
N GLY A 234 -6.23 9.26 -0.31
CA GLY A 234 -5.04 9.78 0.36
C GLY A 234 -5.29 10.15 1.81
N LEU A 235 -4.27 10.03 2.67
CA LEU A 235 -4.39 10.21 4.12
C LEU A 235 -3.24 10.99 4.72
N VAL A 236 -3.57 12.07 5.43
CA VAL A 236 -2.65 12.81 6.29
C VAL A 236 -3.12 12.77 7.72
N ALA A 237 -2.27 12.34 8.65
CA ALA A 237 -2.50 12.44 10.08
C ALA A 237 -1.81 13.67 10.65
N MET A 238 -2.57 14.54 11.32
CA MET A 238 -2.06 15.78 11.93
C MET A 238 -1.64 15.57 13.39
N PRO A 239 -0.68 16.36 13.92
CA PRO A 239 -0.23 16.23 15.31
C PRO A 239 -1.31 16.49 16.36
N ASP A 240 -2.39 17.19 16.02
CA ASP A 240 -3.54 17.42 16.89
C ASP A 240 -4.54 16.27 16.92
N GLY A 241 -4.27 15.20 16.17
CA GLY A 241 -5.11 14.02 16.05
C GLY A 241 -6.18 14.11 14.96
N SER A 242 -6.28 15.23 14.24
CA SER A 242 -7.16 15.36 13.08
C SER A 242 -6.55 14.71 11.83
N PHE A 243 -7.38 14.55 10.78
CA PHE A 243 -6.97 13.91 9.53
C PHE A 243 -7.41 14.74 8.34
N TRP A 244 -6.58 14.73 7.27
CA TRP A 244 -7.02 15.15 5.94
C TRP A 244 -7.06 13.93 5.03
N VAL A 245 -8.13 13.82 4.26
CA VAL A 245 -8.37 12.69 3.35
C VAL A 245 -8.71 13.24 1.97
N SER A 246 -8.06 12.74 0.93
CA SER A 246 -8.46 13.02 -0.44
C SER A 246 -9.60 12.12 -0.89
N ASP A 247 -10.34 12.57 -1.91
CA ASP A 247 -11.52 11.89 -2.45
C ASP A 247 -11.47 11.90 -3.98
N GLU A 248 -11.49 10.73 -4.57
CA GLU A 248 -11.40 10.53 -6.01
C GLU A 248 -12.69 10.95 -6.74
N TYR A 249 -13.85 10.85 -6.10
CA TYR A 249 -15.13 11.18 -6.73
C TYR A 249 -15.22 12.65 -7.15
N GLY A 250 -14.88 13.57 -6.25
CA GLY A 250 -15.14 14.98 -6.46
C GLY A 250 -13.95 15.88 -6.76
N PRO A 251 -12.75 15.42 -6.90
CA PRO A 251 -11.45 15.66 -6.29
C PRO A 251 -11.53 16.60 -5.08
N PHE A 252 -12.10 16.05 -4.00
CA PHE A 252 -12.20 16.78 -2.74
C PHE A 252 -10.98 16.52 -1.84
N ILE A 253 -10.77 17.41 -0.86
CA ILE A 253 -9.90 17.16 0.30
C ILE A 253 -10.73 17.47 1.55
N VAL A 254 -10.92 16.46 2.39
CA VAL A 254 -11.82 16.53 3.54
C VAL A 254 -11.04 16.50 4.84
N HIS A 255 -11.31 17.43 5.73
CA HIS A 255 -10.74 17.51 7.08
C HIS A 255 -11.66 16.82 8.08
N PHE A 256 -11.13 15.85 8.82
CA PHE A 256 -11.85 15.09 9.84
C PHE A 256 -11.26 15.35 11.22
N ASP A 257 -12.10 15.34 12.25
CA ASP A 257 -11.64 15.30 13.63
C ASP A 257 -11.06 13.92 14.00
N ALA A 258 -10.52 13.79 15.21
CA ALA A 258 -9.94 12.56 15.74
C ALA A 258 -10.94 11.39 15.84
N ASN A 259 -12.25 11.64 15.71
CA ASN A 259 -13.31 10.62 15.73
C ASN A 259 -13.86 10.32 14.34
N GLY A 260 -13.25 10.88 13.28
CA GLY A 260 -13.67 10.71 11.91
C GLY A 260 -14.88 11.54 11.47
N THR A 261 -15.21 12.63 12.20
CA THR A 261 -16.30 13.53 11.81
C THR A 261 -15.74 14.67 10.95
N GLU A 262 -16.38 14.91 9.79
CA GLU A 262 -16.01 15.99 8.86
C GLU A 262 -16.10 17.35 9.54
N LEU A 263 -15.01 18.11 9.50
CA LEU A 263 -14.89 19.49 9.96
C LEU A 263 -14.99 20.48 8.81
N GLU A 264 -14.39 20.16 7.67
CA GLU A 264 -14.27 21.00 6.49
C GLU A 264 -14.09 20.15 5.24
N ARG A 265 -14.59 20.62 4.11
CA ARG A 265 -14.36 20.04 2.80
C ARG A 265 -13.90 21.09 1.80
N LEU A 266 -12.71 20.92 1.25
CA LEU A 266 -12.24 21.65 0.09
C LEU A 266 -12.75 20.96 -1.17
N ALA A 267 -13.30 21.75 -2.10
CA ALA A 267 -13.90 21.23 -3.33
C ALA A 267 -13.57 22.16 -4.51
N PRO A 268 -13.66 21.70 -5.75
CA PRO A 268 -13.52 22.55 -6.92
C PRO A 268 -14.40 23.81 -6.85
N GLY A 269 -13.79 25.00 -6.92
CA GLY A 269 -14.45 26.29 -6.73
C GLY A 269 -14.70 26.69 -5.28
N ARG A 270 -14.38 25.84 -4.33
CA ARG A 270 -14.46 26.11 -2.89
C ARG A 270 -13.21 25.59 -2.16
N GLY A 271 -12.16 26.39 -2.16
CA GLY A 271 -10.86 26.04 -1.56
C GLY A 271 -9.93 25.26 -2.50
N LEU A 272 -10.43 24.71 -3.60
CA LEU A 272 -9.64 24.15 -4.68
C LEU A 272 -9.99 24.83 -6.01
N PRO A 273 -9.06 24.85 -6.99
CA PRO A 273 -9.32 25.38 -8.32
C PRO A 273 -10.50 24.69 -9.00
N LYS A 274 -11.37 25.47 -9.65
CA LYS A 274 -12.64 24.96 -10.18
C LYS A 274 -12.44 24.02 -11.37
N GLU A 275 -11.39 24.23 -12.18
CA GLU A 275 -11.04 23.35 -13.31
C GLU A 275 -10.81 21.90 -12.89
N LEU A 276 -10.48 21.62 -11.63
CA LEU A 276 -10.34 20.24 -11.12
C LEU A 276 -11.64 19.45 -11.25
N SER A 277 -12.81 20.12 -11.33
CA SER A 277 -14.07 19.45 -11.66
C SER A 277 -14.06 18.74 -13.01
N LEU A 278 -13.11 19.08 -13.90
CA LEU A 278 -12.88 18.43 -15.18
C LEU A 278 -12.05 17.13 -15.07
N ARG A 279 -11.79 16.63 -13.86
CA ARG A 279 -11.10 15.34 -13.72
C ARG A 279 -11.79 14.27 -14.55
N THR A 280 -11.03 13.30 -15.02
CA THR A 280 -11.63 12.08 -15.56
C THR A 280 -12.43 11.38 -14.45
N PRO A 281 -13.67 10.93 -14.69
CA PRO A 281 -14.43 10.16 -13.69
C PRO A 281 -13.62 9.01 -13.11
N ASN A 282 -13.67 8.83 -11.79
CA ASN A 282 -12.87 7.86 -11.03
C ASN A 282 -11.35 8.02 -11.29
N GLN A 283 -10.89 9.26 -11.36
CA GLN A 283 -9.47 9.66 -11.45
C GLN A 283 -9.32 11.09 -10.92
N GLY A 284 -9.85 11.31 -9.72
CA GLY A 284 -9.81 12.61 -9.03
C GLY A 284 -8.56 12.82 -8.20
N MET A 285 -8.73 13.28 -6.94
CA MET A 285 -7.62 13.51 -6.02
C MET A 285 -7.20 12.18 -5.40
N GLU A 286 -6.08 11.66 -5.87
CA GLU A 286 -5.54 10.38 -5.46
C GLU A 286 -4.69 10.53 -4.19
N GLY A 287 -3.41 10.70 -4.32
CA GLY A 287 -2.51 10.83 -3.18
C GLY A 287 -2.60 12.19 -2.46
N LEU A 288 -2.32 12.16 -1.16
CA LEU A 288 -2.32 13.37 -0.31
C LEU A 288 -1.23 13.28 0.76
N THR A 289 -0.45 14.34 0.89
CA THR A 289 0.56 14.48 1.94
C THR A 289 0.54 15.88 2.56
N VAL A 290 1.27 16.05 3.66
CA VAL A 290 1.56 17.36 4.25
C VAL A 290 3.07 17.55 4.31
N THR A 291 3.52 18.79 4.08
CA THR A 291 4.95 19.12 4.26
C THR A 291 5.40 18.85 5.69
N PRO A 292 6.67 18.45 5.93
CA PRO A 292 7.18 18.11 7.25
C PRO A 292 7.05 19.22 8.31
N ASP A 293 6.97 20.49 7.88
CA ASP A 293 6.68 21.62 8.77
C ASP A 293 5.19 21.78 9.12
N GLY A 294 4.33 20.92 8.55
CA GLY A 294 2.88 20.92 8.78
C GLY A 294 2.13 22.09 8.16
N SER A 295 2.77 22.88 7.27
CA SER A 295 2.18 24.13 6.78
C SER A 295 1.36 23.97 5.50
N THR A 296 1.66 22.98 4.67
CA THR A 296 1.11 22.88 3.32
C THR A 296 0.62 21.46 3.02
N LEU A 297 -0.66 21.33 2.67
CA LEU A 297 -1.17 20.11 2.04
C LEU A 297 -0.72 20.05 0.59
N VAL A 298 -0.40 18.86 0.12
CA VAL A 298 0.00 18.60 -1.25
C VAL A 298 -0.77 17.38 -1.75
N GLY A 299 -1.69 17.62 -2.67
CA GLY A 299 -2.47 16.57 -3.32
C GLY A 299 -2.03 16.39 -4.78
N ILE A 300 -2.29 15.21 -5.33
CA ILE A 300 -2.02 14.91 -6.74
C ILE A 300 -3.26 14.28 -7.37
N VAL A 301 -3.61 14.74 -8.57
CA VAL A 301 -4.71 14.17 -9.36
C VAL A 301 -4.20 12.96 -10.14
N GLN A 302 -4.99 11.89 -10.24
CA GLN A 302 -4.56 10.62 -10.83
C GLN A 302 -4.15 10.75 -12.31
N SER A 303 -4.89 11.56 -13.10
CA SER A 303 -4.63 11.74 -14.54
C SER A 303 -4.91 13.16 -15.00
N GLY A 304 -4.67 13.44 -16.28
CA GLY A 304 -4.99 14.73 -16.91
C GLY A 304 -6.49 15.05 -16.84
N LEU A 305 -6.82 16.35 -16.92
CA LEU A 305 -8.22 16.81 -16.90
C LEU A 305 -8.90 16.60 -18.25
N SER A 306 -10.17 16.21 -18.24
CA SER A 306 -11.04 16.06 -19.42
C SER A 306 -11.55 17.42 -19.89
N ALA A 307 -10.63 18.34 -20.18
CA ALA A 307 -10.96 19.68 -20.69
C ALA A 307 -11.63 19.60 -22.08
N PRO A 308 -12.47 20.59 -22.45
CA PRO A 308 -13.12 20.63 -23.75
C PRO A 308 -12.13 20.51 -24.92
N GLY A 309 -12.40 19.61 -25.85
CA GLY A 309 -11.55 19.32 -27.01
C GLY A 309 -10.46 18.28 -26.78
N VAL A 310 -10.24 17.82 -25.55
CA VAL A 310 -9.34 16.72 -25.24
C VAL A 310 -10.03 15.39 -25.57
N ALA A 311 -9.44 14.61 -26.47
CA ALA A 311 -10.06 13.36 -26.93
C ALA A 311 -9.96 12.24 -25.88
N SER A 312 -8.83 12.15 -25.18
CA SER A 312 -8.57 11.18 -24.12
C SER A 312 -7.62 11.81 -23.09
N ALA A 313 -8.15 12.25 -21.98
CA ALA A 313 -7.36 12.87 -20.91
C ALA A 313 -6.35 11.89 -20.29
N ARG A 314 -6.72 10.60 -20.23
CA ARG A 314 -5.86 9.51 -19.75
C ARG A 314 -4.61 9.26 -20.61
N GLU A 315 -4.58 9.77 -21.85
CA GLU A 315 -3.43 9.64 -22.75
C GLU A 315 -2.55 10.89 -22.78
N VAL A 316 -2.95 11.97 -22.08
CA VAL A 316 -2.14 13.17 -21.97
C VAL A 316 -1.05 12.95 -20.94
N PRO A 317 0.26 13.16 -21.27
CA PRO A 317 1.37 12.84 -20.36
C PRO A 317 1.57 13.91 -19.29
N MET A 318 0.51 14.28 -18.59
CA MET A 318 0.57 15.23 -17.49
C MET A 318 -0.62 15.05 -16.53
N THR A 319 -0.39 15.36 -15.28
CA THR A 319 -1.44 15.61 -14.29
C THR A 319 -1.08 16.82 -13.43
N ARG A 320 -1.87 17.10 -12.39
CA ARG A 320 -1.68 18.26 -11.52
C ARG A 320 -1.31 17.86 -10.11
N ILE A 321 -0.33 18.57 -9.55
CA ILE A 321 -0.09 18.66 -8.12
C ILE A 321 -0.77 19.93 -7.64
N VAL A 322 -1.54 19.84 -6.56
CA VAL A 322 -2.25 20.97 -5.95
C VAL A 322 -1.69 21.16 -4.54
N THR A 323 -1.27 22.38 -4.22
CA THR A 323 -0.79 22.72 -2.87
C THR A 323 -1.74 23.71 -2.21
N VAL A 324 -2.04 23.49 -0.94
CA VAL A 324 -2.90 24.37 -0.13
C VAL A 324 -2.14 24.77 1.13
N ASP A 325 -1.81 26.04 1.28
CA ASP A 325 -1.29 26.57 2.55
C ASP A 325 -2.39 26.55 3.60
N LEU A 326 -2.19 25.80 4.67
CA LEU A 326 -3.21 25.59 5.71
C LEU A 326 -3.57 26.85 6.49
N LYS A 327 -2.67 27.85 6.53
CA LYS A 327 -2.87 29.10 7.26
C LYS A 327 -3.47 30.19 6.39
N THR A 328 -2.92 30.43 5.19
CA THR A 328 -3.34 31.51 4.30
C THR A 328 -4.47 31.09 3.36
N ARG A 329 -4.62 29.77 3.14
CA ARG A 329 -5.51 29.16 2.15
C ARG A 329 -5.13 29.49 0.72
N ASP A 330 -3.88 29.93 0.49
CA ASP A 330 -3.35 30.11 -0.85
C ASP A 330 -3.20 28.75 -1.53
N VAL A 331 -3.65 28.69 -2.78
CA VAL A 331 -3.59 27.47 -3.60
C VAL A 331 -2.67 27.72 -4.78
N LYS A 332 -1.80 26.74 -5.07
CA LYS A 332 -1.00 26.70 -6.29
C LYS A 332 -1.18 25.35 -6.97
N GLU A 333 -0.97 25.34 -8.27
CA GLU A 333 -0.95 24.12 -9.07
C GLU A 333 0.38 24.02 -9.82
N PHE A 334 0.84 22.77 -9.99
CA PHE A 334 2.05 22.47 -10.77
C PHE A 334 1.78 21.31 -11.71
N VAL A 335 2.39 21.35 -12.90
CA VAL A 335 2.31 20.22 -13.82
C VAL A 335 3.26 19.11 -13.38
N TYR A 336 2.72 17.91 -13.19
CA TYR A 336 3.46 16.68 -13.04
C TYR A 336 3.52 15.92 -14.36
N PRO A 337 4.71 15.65 -14.94
CA PRO A 337 4.83 14.87 -16.17
C PRO A 337 4.64 13.37 -15.88
N LEU A 338 3.58 12.77 -16.42
CA LEU A 338 3.30 11.33 -16.34
C LEU A 338 4.19 10.55 -17.32
N GLU A 339 4.70 9.41 -16.88
CA GLU A 339 5.39 8.47 -17.75
C GLU A 339 4.41 7.58 -18.51
N GLU A 340 4.68 7.34 -19.78
CA GLU A 340 4.01 6.32 -20.61
C GLU A 340 2.49 6.17 -20.39
N PRO A 341 1.66 7.23 -20.41
CA PRO A 341 0.23 7.12 -20.06
C PRO A 341 -0.53 6.16 -20.98
N LYS A 342 -0.04 5.92 -22.20
CA LYS A 342 -0.60 4.91 -23.12
C LYS A 342 -0.47 3.47 -22.60
N GLN A 343 0.46 3.22 -21.69
CA GLN A 343 0.59 1.95 -20.98
C GLN A 343 -0.32 1.85 -19.75
N LYS A 344 -1.22 2.82 -19.59
CA LYS A 344 -2.15 2.92 -18.44
C LYS A 344 -1.44 3.07 -17.10
N LEU A 345 -0.26 3.69 -17.10
CA LEU A 345 0.36 4.15 -15.86
C LEU A 345 -0.48 5.29 -15.29
N ALA A 346 -0.72 5.24 -14.01
CA ALA A 346 -1.45 6.24 -13.25
C ALA A 346 -0.71 6.56 -11.96
N VAL A 347 -0.96 7.75 -11.42
CA VAL A 347 -0.48 8.11 -10.08
C VAL A 347 -1.38 7.44 -9.05
N SER A 348 -0.79 6.96 -7.95
CA SER A 348 -1.51 6.44 -6.80
C SER A 348 -1.18 7.16 -5.50
N GLU A 349 0.02 7.73 -5.33
CA GLU A 349 0.36 8.40 -4.06
C GLU A 349 1.35 9.55 -4.29
N ILE A 350 1.34 10.50 -3.35
CA ILE A 350 2.38 11.51 -3.19
C ILE A 350 2.81 11.59 -1.73
N THR A 351 4.11 11.44 -1.45
CA THR A 351 4.66 11.39 -0.08
C THR A 351 5.76 12.42 0.10
N ALA A 352 5.66 13.26 1.12
CA ALA A 352 6.64 14.30 1.38
C ALA A 352 7.98 13.74 1.90
N LEU A 353 9.09 14.16 1.27
CA LEU A 353 10.47 13.94 1.76
C LEU A 353 11.03 15.20 2.41
N SER A 354 10.59 16.36 1.95
CA SER A 354 10.90 17.69 2.48
C SER A 354 9.74 18.63 2.16
N ASN A 355 9.87 19.93 2.45
CA ASN A 355 8.84 20.91 2.11
C ASN A 355 8.68 21.16 0.60
N THR A 356 9.61 20.69 -0.22
CA THR A 356 9.58 20.90 -1.68
C THR A 356 9.84 19.64 -2.50
N THR A 357 10.28 18.57 -1.86
CA THR A 357 10.65 17.31 -2.53
C THR A 357 9.70 16.21 -2.08
N PHE A 358 9.19 15.44 -3.05
CA PHE A 358 8.20 14.38 -2.81
C PHE A 358 8.57 13.11 -3.56
N LEU A 359 8.05 11.98 -3.09
CA LEU A 359 7.91 10.76 -3.88
C LEU A 359 6.53 10.75 -4.52
N VAL A 360 6.45 10.30 -5.75
CA VAL A 360 5.18 10.04 -6.45
C VAL A 360 5.19 8.60 -6.94
N ASP A 361 4.18 7.84 -6.57
CA ASP A 361 3.96 6.48 -7.07
C ASP A 361 3.26 6.53 -8.43
N GLU A 362 3.92 5.98 -9.45
CA GLU A 362 3.31 5.67 -10.74
C GLU A 362 3.31 4.17 -10.93
N ARG A 363 2.16 3.60 -11.19
CA ARG A 363 2.00 2.17 -11.33
C ARG A 363 1.06 1.78 -12.46
N ASP A 364 1.27 0.59 -13.00
CA ASP A 364 0.28 -0.15 -13.78
C ASP A 364 -0.62 -1.00 -12.87
N GLY A 365 -1.62 -1.67 -13.45
CA GLY A 365 -2.49 -2.64 -12.78
C GLY A 365 -2.04 -4.09 -12.96
N ASN A 366 -0.76 -4.35 -13.28
CA ASN A 366 -0.26 -5.69 -13.48
C ASN A 366 0.33 -6.26 -12.18
N ARG A 367 0.26 -7.58 -12.04
CA ARG A 367 0.98 -8.31 -10.99
C ARG A 367 2.42 -8.60 -11.43
N PRO A 368 3.39 -8.68 -10.50
CA PRO A 368 4.70 -9.23 -10.81
C PRO A 368 4.58 -10.66 -11.40
N PRO A 369 5.54 -11.12 -12.24
CA PRO A 369 6.68 -10.35 -12.69
C PRO A 369 6.35 -9.39 -13.84
N LYS A 370 7.24 -8.41 -14.06
CA LYS A 370 7.16 -7.39 -15.13
C LYS A 370 6.08 -6.33 -14.91
N ALA A 371 5.66 -6.11 -13.68
CA ALA A 371 4.83 -4.97 -13.33
C ALA A 371 5.65 -3.67 -13.39
N ASP A 372 5.08 -2.61 -13.96
CA ASP A 372 5.70 -1.28 -13.97
C ASP A 372 5.20 -0.47 -12.76
N LYS A 373 6.01 -0.41 -11.71
CA LYS A 373 5.73 0.27 -10.45
C LYS A 373 6.96 1.05 -10.03
N LYS A 374 6.86 2.38 -10.00
CA LYS A 374 8.00 3.26 -9.76
C LYS A 374 7.64 4.39 -8.81
N LEU A 375 8.47 4.60 -7.82
CA LEU A 375 8.44 5.79 -7.01
C LEU A 375 9.40 6.81 -7.60
N TRP A 376 8.84 7.92 -8.12
CA TRP A 376 9.61 9.01 -8.68
C TRP A 376 9.88 10.08 -7.63
N THR A 377 11.11 10.58 -7.58
CA THR A 377 11.41 11.77 -6.76
C THR A 377 11.17 13.03 -7.58
N ILE A 378 10.41 13.96 -7.02
CA ILE A 378 10.13 15.26 -7.65
C ILE A 378 10.55 16.43 -6.77
N ASP A 379 10.78 17.60 -7.39
CA ASP A 379 11.04 18.87 -6.71
C ASP A 379 10.18 19.96 -7.36
N ILE A 380 9.35 20.62 -6.56
CA ILE A 380 8.46 21.68 -7.03
C ILE A 380 9.10 23.08 -7.03
N THR A 381 10.34 23.24 -6.50
CA THR A 381 10.98 24.57 -6.29
C THR A 381 11.10 25.39 -7.58
N GLY A 382 11.44 24.74 -8.69
CA GLY A 382 11.60 25.38 -9.99
C GLY A 382 10.41 25.28 -10.93
N ALA A 383 9.30 24.69 -10.46
CA ALA A 383 8.11 24.52 -11.27
C ALA A 383 7.31 25.81 -11.39
N THR A 384 6.64 25.98 -12.52
CA THR A 384 5.77 27.13 -12.76
C THR A 384 4.42 26.90 -12.10
N ASP A 385 3.98 27.85 -11.26
CA ASP A 385 2.61 27.88 -10.77
C ASP A 385 1.66 28.14 -11.95
N ILE A 386 0.72 27.21 -12.15
CA ILE A 386 -0.31 27.26 -13.19
C ILE A 386 -1.72 27.48 -12.62
N GLY A 387 -1.84 27.64 -11.30
CA GLY A 387 -3.10 27.81 -10.59
C GLY A 387 -3.70 29.22 -10.72
N PRO A 388 -4.68 29.55 -9.87
CA PRO A 388 -5.46 30.79 -9.99
C PRO A 388 -4.64 32.09 -9.94
N GLN A 389 -3.44 32.05 -9.39
CA GLN A 389 -2.55 33.20 -9.28
C GLN A 389 -1.35 33.14 -10.23
N ALA A 390 -1.42 32.26 -11.22
CA ALA A 390 -0.37 32.06 -12.21
C ALA A 390 0.05 33.36 -12.91
N LYS A 391 1.36 33.49 -13.12
CA LYS A 391 1.96 34.65 -13.84
C LYS A 391 2.82 34.15 -14.99
N VAL A 392 2.17 33.54 -15.98
CA VAL A 392 2.83 33.03 -17.19
C VAL A 392 2.65 34.06 -18.33
N PRO A 393 3.73 34.62 -18.91
CA PRO A 393 3.62 35.57 -20.00
C PRO A 393 2.87 34.97 -21.20
N GLY A 394 1.84 35.68 -21.69
CA GLY A 394 1.03 35.24 -22.83
C GLY A 394 -0.04 34.21 -22.51
N ALA A 395 -0.14 33.78 -21.25
CA ALA A 395 -1.22 32.91 -20.78
C ALA A 395 -2.25 33.70 -19.97
N GLN A 396 -3.47 33.14 -19.85
CA GLN A 396 -4.57 33.69 -19.07
C GLN A 396 -5.21 32.57 -18.24
N TYR A 397 -5.44 32.83 -16.96
CA TYR A 397 -6.18 31.88 -16.12
C TYR A 397 -7.70 32.05 -16.34
N ASP A 398 -8.36 30.95 -16.60
CA ASP A 398 -9.82 30.82 -16.67
C ASP A 398 -10.29 29.93 -15.51
N PRO A 399 -11.24 30.38 -14.67
CA PRO A 399 -11.66 29.58 -13.51
C PRO A 399 -12.27 28.22 -13.84
N GLU A 400 -12.86 28.05 -15.02
CA GLU A 400 -13.50 26.79 -15.46
C GLU A 400 -12.55 25.83 -16.17
N LEU A 401 -11.49 26.37 -16.78
CA LEU A 401 -10.61 25.61 -17.69
C LEU A 401 -9.14 25.60 -17.23
N GLY A 402 -8.80 26.36 -16.18
CA GLY A 402 -7.44 26.53 -15.71
C GLY A 402 -6.60 27.48 -16.55
N LEU A 403 -5.28 27.33 -16.55
CA LEU A 403 -4.37 28.17 -17.32
C LEU A 403 -4.51 27.90 -18.82
N LEU A 404 -4.83 28.97 -19.58
CA LEU A 404 -4.95 28.94 -21.03
C LEU A 404 -3.70 29.52 -21.70
N VAL A 405 -3.15 28.80 -22.65
CA VAL A 405 -2.09 29.29 -23.58
C VAL A 405 -2.69 29.33 -24.97
N ASP A 406 -2.63 30.51 -25.64
CA ASP A 406 -3.29 30.74 -26.93
C ASP A 406 -4.78 30.30 -26.90
N GLY A 407 -5.47 30.52 -25.76
CA GLY A 407 -6.88 30.17 -25.57
C GLY A 407 -7.16 28.67 -25.40
N LYS A 408 -6.14 27.85 -25.21
CA LYS A 408 -6.27 26.38 -25.04
C LYS A 408 -5.91 25.95 -23.62
N PRO A 409 -6.70 25.06 -22.98
CA PRO A 409 -6.29 24.37 -21.76
C PRO A 409 -4.98 23.60 -21.97
N LEU A 410 -4.23 23.37 -20.88
CA LEU A 410 -2.90 22.75 -20.97
C LEU A 410 -2.97 21.31 -21.54
N GLU A 411 -3.98 20.55 -21.21
CA GLU A 411 -4.17 19.20 -21.75
C GLU A 411 -4.38 19.20 -23.27
N LEU A 412 -5.10 20.21 -23.79
CA LEU A 412 -5.28 20.37 -25.23
C LEU A 412 -4.02 20.91 -25.91
N LEU A 413 -3.24 21.76 -25.22
CA LEU A 413 -1.95 22.24 -25.69
C LEU A 413 -0.94 21.10 -25.82
N VAL A 414 -0.87 20.22 -24.83
CA VAL A 414 0.05 19.09 -24.77
C VAL A 414 -0.41 17.97 -25.70
N GLY A 415 -1.66 17.53 -25.60
CA GLY A 415 -2.21 16.42 -26.38
C GLY A 415 -1.65 15.05 -25.98
N ALA A 416 -2.09 13.99 -26.68
CA ALA A 416 -1.68 12.61 -26.46
C ALA A 416 -0.34 12.31 -27.17
N VAL A 417 0.76 12.77 -26.61
CA VAL A 417 2.15 12.64 -27.12
C VAL A 417 3.04 11.88 -26.13
N SER A 418 4.33 11.76 -26.40
CA SER A 418 5.28 11.25 -25.40
C SER A 418 5.47 12.23 -24.23
N THR A 419 5.88 11.72 -23.07
CA THR A 419 6.19 12.55 -21.88
C THR A 419 7.22 13.64 -22.21
N ALA A 420 8.25 13.31 -22.99
CA ALA A 420 9.28 14.26 -23.41
C ALA A 420 8.72 15.37 -24.31
N ASP A 421 7.88 15.03 -25.29
CA ASP A 421 7.25 15.99 -26.20
C ASP A 421 6.26 16.89 -25.45
N GLY A 422 5.47 16.33 -24.53
CA GLY A 422 4.57 17.08 -23.67
C GLY A 422 5.31 18.10 -22.81
N ALA A 423 6.37 17.68 -22.15
CA ALA A 423 7.22 18.58 -21.37
C ALA A 423 7.89 19.67 -22.24
N ALA A 424 8.27 19.34 -23.48
CA ALA A 424 8.83 20.33 -24.43
C ALA A 424 7.76 21.35 -24.85
N ALA A 425 6.52 20.93 -25.11
CA ALA A 425 5.41 21.83 -25.45
C ALA A 425 5.12 22.79 -24.29
N LEU A 426 5.10 22.34 -23.06
CA LEU A 426 4.91 23.16 -21.86
C LEU A 426 6.05 24.18 -21.70
N ARG A 427 7.32 23.75 -21.80
CA ARG A 427 8.48 24.68 -21.72
C ARG A 427 8.47 25.73 -22.80
N LYS A 428 8.06 25.38 -24.04
CA LYS A 428 7.89 26.34 -25.14
C LYS A 428 6.84 27.39 -24.82
N ALA A 429 5.82 27.05 -24.05
CA ALA A 429 4.79 27.95 -23.52
C ALA A 429 5.23 28.74 -22.28
N GLY A 430 6.47 28.61 -21.82
CA GLY A 430 6.97 29.26 -20.61
C GLY A 430 6.57 28.57 -19.31
N ILE A 431 6.10 27.34 -19.38
CA ILE A 431 5.67 26.55 -18.23
C ILE A 431 6.72 25.46 -17.94
N ALA A 432 7.38 25.54 -16.80
CA ALA A 432 8.30 24.51 -16.31
C ALA A 432 7.50 23.49 -15.49
N PRO A 433 7.37 22.22 -15.92
CA PRO A 433 6.87 21.14 -15.08
C PRO A 433 7.77 20.91 -13.87
N VAL A 434 7.29 20.19 -12.86
CA VAL A 434 8.12 19.78 -11.72
C VAL A 434 9.36 19.02 -12.20
N ALA A 435 10.48 19.22 -11.49
CA ALA A 435 11.68 18.41 -11.75
C ALA A 435 11.42 16.99 -11.28
N LYS A 436 11.69 16.00 -12.16
CA LYS A 436 11.41 14.57 -11.92
C LYS A 436 12.66 13.76 -12.19
N LYS A 437 12.98 12.85 -11.29
CA LYS A 437 14.08 11.88 -11.42
C LYS A 437 13.69 10.52 -10.88
N ALA A 438 14.34 9.48 -11.38
CA ALA A 438 14.15 8.12 -10.85
C ALA A 438 14.42 8.08 -9.35
N GLY A 439 13.51 7.47 -8.61
CA GLY A 439 13.63 7.11 -7.21
C GLY A 439 13.80 5.59 -7.06
N LEU A 440 12.77 4.88 -6.61
CA LEU A 440 12.78 3.43 -6.49
C LEU A 440 12.03 2.79 -7.68
N ASP A 441 12.71 1.91 -8.42
CA ASP A 441 12.07 0.95 -9.33
C ASP A 441 11.59 -0.24 -8.50
N LEU A 442 10.35 -0.17 -7.99
CA LEU A 442 9.78 -1.21 -7.14
C LEU A 442 9.51 -2.48 -7.94
N GLY A 443 8.98 -2.38 -9.15
CA GLY A 443 8.78 -3.55 -10.03
C GLY A 443 10.07 -4.30 -10.28
N GLY A 444 11.14 -3.59 -10.67
CA GLY A 444 12.46 -4.17 -10.86
C GLY A 444 13.09 -4.75 -9.59
N LEU A 445 12.85 -4.13 -8.43
CA LEU A 445 13.28 -4.69 -7.13
C LEU A 445 12.58 -6.02 -6.83
N LEU A 446 11.25 -6.09 -7.00
CA LEU A 446 10.48 -7.31 -6.73
C LEU A 446 10.87 -8.44 -7.69
N ASP A 447 11.03 -8.16 -8.98
CA ASP A 447 11.50 -9.12 -9.97
C ASP A 447 12.91 -9.65 -9.66
N GLY A 448 13.80 -8.76 -9.19
CA GLY A 448 15.15 -9.12 -8.78
C GLY A 448 15.21 -9.98 -7.52
N LEU A 449 14.26 -9.81 -6.60
CA LEU A 449 14.14 -10.61 -5.38
C LEU A 449 13.46 -11.95 -5.63
N ASN A 450 12.43 -12.00 -6.50
CA ASN A 450 11.67 -13.21 -6.81
C ASN A 450 11.10 -13.16 -8.24
N ALA A 451 11.82 -13.75 -9.17
CA ALA A 451 11.48 -13.74 -10.59
C ALA A 451 10.13 -14.45 -10.92
N ASP A 452 9.60 -15.26 -9.99
CA ASP A 452 8.33 -15.95 -10.17
C ASP A 452 7.11 -15.07 -9.79
N GLY A 453 7.34 -13.86 -9.27
CA GLY A 453 6.29 -12.92 -8.85
C GLY A 453 5.50 -13.37 -7.61
N LYS A 454 6.02 -14.33 -6.82
CA LYS A 454 5.33 -14.87 -5.64
C LYS A 454 5.59 -14.09 -4.34
N PHE A 455 6.52 -13.14 -4.37
CA PHE A 455 6.88 -12.30 -3.23
C PHE A 455 6.28 -10.92 -3.43
N PHE A 456 5.42 -10.48 -2.51
CA PHE A 456 4.68 -9.21 -2.57
C PHE A 456 4.04 -8.98 -3.94
N GLY A 457 3.29 -9.99 -4.40
CA GLY A 457 2.79 -10.13 -5.77
C GLY A 457 1.52 -9.36 -6.09
N HIS A 458 1.33 -8.17 -5.51
CA HIS A 458 0.13 -7.35 -5.66
C HIS A 458 0.12 -6.56 -6.97
N ASP A 459 -1.07 -6.33 -7.50
CA ASP A 459 -1.29 -5.50 -8.71
C ASP A 459 -1.42 -4.01 -8.38
N LYS A 460 -2.01 -3.67 -7.22
CA LYS A 460 -2.17 -2.29 -6.76
C LYS A 460 -1.24 -1.98 -5.60
N ILE A 461 -0.37 -1.01 -5.80
CA ILE A 461 0.47 -0.39 -4.77
C ILE A 461 0.00 1.05 -4.67
N GLU A 462 -0.47 1.47 -3.50
CA GLU A 462 -1.10 2.78 -3.36
C GLU A 462 -0.57 3.57 -2.16
N GLY A 463 -0.61 2.99 -0.94
CA GLY A 463 -0.09 3.72 0.21
C GLY A 463 1.45 3.72 0.28
N VAL A 464 2.09 4.89 0.32
CA VAL A 464 3.54 5.02 0.50
C VAL A 464 3.87 5.97 1.64
N ALA A 465 4.59 5.50 2.65
CA ALA A 465 4.94 6.27 3.83
C ALA A 465 6.45 6.26 4.11
N THR A 466 6.95 7.32 4.73
CA THR A 466 8.31 7.41 5.26
C THR A 466 8.36 8.25 6.53
N ARG A 467 9.34 8.01 7.41
CA ARG A 467 9.59 8.80 8.62
C ARG A 467 10.93 9.53 8.59
N ASP A 468 11.79 9.16 7.64
CA ASP A 468 13.21 9.51 7.65
C ASP A 468 13.69 10.07 6.31
N GLY A 469 12.76 10.69 5.57
CA GLY A 469 13.05 11.32 4.28
C GLY A 469 13.38 10.32 3.18
N GLY A 470 12.74 9.15 3.19
CA GLY A 470 12.85 8.14 2.15
C GLY A 470 13.97 7.12 2.32
N LYS A 471 14.67 7.09 3.47
CA LYS A 471 15.65 6.03 3.75
C LYS A 471 14.94 4.70 4.02
N THR A 472 13.83 4.77 4.74
CA THR A 472 12.92 3.65 4.94
C THR A 472 11.56 4.00 4.34
N LEU A 473 11.09 3.16 3.44
CA LEU A 473 9.77 3.27 2.83
C LEU A 473 8.87 2.16 3.35
N TYR A 474 7.61 2.49 3.61
CA TYR A 474 6.55 1.55 3.92
C TYR A 474 5.51 1.65 2.81
N ILE A 475 5.27 0.55 2.12
CA ILE A 475 4.50 0.50 0.89
C ILE A 475 3.35 -0.48 1.11
N ALA A 476 2.12 0.02 1.10
CA ALA A 476 0.91 -0.76 1.28
C ALA A 476 0.26 -1.09 -0.08
N ASN A 477 -0.40 -2.24 -0.16
CA ASN A 477 -1.22 -2.58 -1.31
C ASN A 477 -2.70 -2.35 -1.03
N ASP A 478 -3.43 -1.87 -2.03
CA ASP A 478 -4.89 -2.04 -2.06
C ASP A 478 -5.23 -3.45 -2.52
N SER A 479 -5.87 -4.21 -1.65
CA SER A 479 -6.23 -5.60 -1.91
C SER A 479 -7.56 -5.77 -2.65
N ASP A 480 -8.30 -4.68 -2.92
CA ASP A 480 -9.70 -4.72 -3.38
C ASP A 480 -10.56 -5.66 -2.50
N PHE A 481 -10.31 -5.72 -1.20
CA PHE A 481 -10.98 -6.64 -0.26
C PHE A 481 -10.93 -8.11 -0.67
N GLY A 482 -9.93 -8.50 -1.47
CA GLY A 482 -9.71 -9.87 -1.95
C GLY A 482 -10.64 -10.30 -3.07
N ILE A 483 -11.24 -9.39 -3.83
CA ILE A 483 -12.12 -9.68 -4.98
C ILE A 483 -11.61 -9.03 -6.26
N GLU A 484 -11.87 -9.66 -7.42
CA GLU A 484 -11.39 -9.17 -8.73
C GLU A 484 -12.43 -9.17 -9.84
N GLY A 485 -13.68 -9.50 -9.58
CA GLY A 485 -14.72 -9.49 -10.59
C GLY A 485 -15.99 -10.22 -10.19
N ALA A 486 -16.99 -10.09 -11.04
CA ALA A 486 -18.29 -10.72 -10.86
C ALA A 486 -18.41 -12.03 -11.66
N THR A 487 -19.24 -12.94 -11.17
CA THR A 487 -19.64 -14.18 -11.86
C THR A 487 -21.16 -14.20 -12.08
N GLY A 488 -21.61 -15.02 -13.03
CA GLY A 488 -23.02 -15.06 -13.42
C GLY A 488 -23.38 -13.99 -14.46
N ASP A 489 -24.46 -14.24 -15.22
CA ASP A 489 -24.92 -13.33 -16.29
C ASP A 489 -26.12 -12.50 -15.89
N GLN A 490 -26.78 -12.87 -14.81
CA GLN A 490 -27.97 -12.23 -14.25
C GLN A 490 -27.87 -12.24 -12.73
N PRO A 491 -28.54 -11.30 -12.06
CA PRO A 491 -28.64 -11.32 -10.61
C PRO A 491 -29.35 -12.60 -10.07
N PRO A 492 -29.02 -13.06 -8.87
CA PRO A 492 -27.98 -12.51 -8.01
C PRO A 492 -26.58 -12.82 -8.55
N PHE A 493 -25.70 -11.80 -8.57
CA PHE A 493 -24.35 -11.95 -9.04
C PHE A 493 -23.48 -12.63 -7.98
N GLY A 494 -22.61 -13.55 -8.43
CA GLY A 494 -21.51 -14.06 -7.62
C GLY A 494 -20.26 -13.20 -7.77
N LEU A 495 -19.28 -13.43 -6.90
CA LEU A 495 -17.98 -12.77 -6.94
C LEU A 495 -16.88 -13.78 -7.30
N LYS A 496 -15.72 -13.24 -7.66
CA LYS A 496 -14.48 -13.99 -7.91
C LYS A 496 -13.42 -13.53 -6.94
N ALA A 497 -12.78 -14.49 -6.25
CA ALA A 497 -11.67 -14.19 -5.37
C ALA A 497 -10.46 -13.68 -6.18
N LYS A 498 -9.83 -12.61 -5.71
CA LYS A 498 -8.57 -12.05 -6.21
C LYS A 498 -7.43 -12.90 -5.68
N LEU A 499 -6.79 -13.70 -6.52
CA LEU A 499 -5.70 -14.58 -6.12
C LEU A 499 -4.35 -14.03 -6.58
N LEU A 500 -3.38 -14.03 -5.67
CA LEU A 500 -1.98 -13.75 -5.98
C LEU A 500 -1.36 -14.92 -6.78
N VAL A 501 -0.17 -14.69 -7.35
CA VAL A 501 0.58 -15.70 -8.13
C VAL A 501 0.88 -16.97 -7.32
N ASN A 502 1.00 -16.85 -6.00
CA ASN A 502 1.20 -17.97 -5.07
C ASN A 502 -0.09 -18.73 -4.72
N GLY A 503 -1.25 -18.34 -5.29
CA GLY A 503 -2.56 -18.96 -5.06
C GLY A 503 -3.27 -18.53 -3.77
N VAL A 504 -2.69 -17.64 -2.98
CA VAL A 504 -3.31 -17.04 -1.78
C VAL A 504 -4.26 -15.93 -2.22
N GLN A 505 -5.41 -15.81 -1.54
CA GLN A 505 -6.31 -14.67 -1.76
C GLN A 505 -5.62 -13.37 -1.36
N ASP A 506 -5.73 -12.34 -2.19
CA ASP A 506 -5.13 -11.03 -1.94
C ASP A 506 -5.67 -10.43 -0.63
N SER A 507 -4.76 -9.90 0.17
CA SER A 507 -5.05 -9.27 1.47
C SER A 507 -4.08 -8.11 1.69
N GLY A 508 -4.39 -7.24 2.65
CA GLY A 508 -3.54 -6.11 2.96
C GLY A 508 -2.18 -6.55 3.53
N GLU A 509 -1.11 -6.17 2.84
CA GLU A 509 0.28 -6.32 3.26
C GLU A 509 0.99 -4.97 3.20
N VAL A 510 2.07 -4.82 3.98
CA VAL A 510 2.94 -3.65 3.92
C VAL A 510 4.38 -4.10 3.71
N LEU A 511 4.98 -3.67 2.61
CA LEU A 511 6.40 -3.89 2.30
C LEU A 511 7.22 -2.74 2.88
N MET A 512 8.10 -3.01 3.80
CA MET A 512 9.16 -2.09 4.21
C MET A 512 10.37 -2.28 3.30
N VAL A 513 10.91 -1.18 2.78
CA VAL A 513 12.14 -1.15 1.96
C VAL A 513 13.16 -0.25 2.64
N ASP A 514 14.31 -0.81 3.01
CA ASP A 514 15.50 -0.05 3.43
C ASP A 514 16.29 0.35 2.18
N THR A 515 16.07 1.58 1.70
CA THR A 515 16.69 2.09 0.48
C THR A 515 18.22 2.20 0.58
N THR A 516 18.76 2.24 1.81
CA THR A 516 20.21 2.29 2.05
C THR A 516 20.91 0.95 1.80
N LYS A 517 20.12 -0.15 1.71
CA LYS A 517 20.60 -1.50 1.41
C LYS A 517 20.41 -1.91 -0.05
N LEU A 518 20.00 -0.98 -0.90
CA LEU A 518 19.86 -1.24 -2.33
C LEU A 518 21.21 -1.01 -3.07
N PRO A 519 21.52 -1.83 -4.11
CA PRO A 519 20.73 -2.96 -4.59
C PRO A 519 20.69 -4.12 -3.58
N ALA A 520 19.53 -4.75 -3.46
CA ALA A 520 19.27 -5.80 -2.48
C ALA A 520 20.20 -7.01 -2.68
N LYS A 521 20.78 -7.51 -1.57
CA LYS A 521 21.55 -8.75 -1.57
C LYS A 521 20.72 -9.88 -1.00
N THR A 522 20.79 -11.05 -1.61
CA THR A 522 20.08 -12.24 -1.16
C THR A 522 21.06 -13.28 -0.62
N GLN A 523 20.59 -14.10 0.32
CA GLN A 523 21.28 -15.27 0.84
C GLN A 523 20.34 -16.48 0.70
N THR A 524 20.91 -17.65 0.40
CA THR A 524 20.15 -18.89 0.30
C THR A 524 20.62 -19.85 1.37
N ARG A 525 19.66 -20.44 2.11
CA ARG A 525 19.90 -21.47 3.12
C ARG A 525 18.97 -22.65 2.94
N THR A 526 19.45 -23.81 3.35
CA THR A 526 18.66 -25.04 3.39
C THR A 526 18.19 -25.26 4.81
N VAL A 527 16.89 -25.48 4.96
CA VAL A 527 16.20 -25.83 6.22
C VAL A 527 15.79 -27.28 6.11
N THR A 528 16.11 -28.09 7.12
CA THR A 528 15.87 -29.53 7.14
C THR A 528 14.57 -29.86 7.90
N ILE A 529 13.79 -30.81 7.40
CA ILE A 529 12.56 -31.28 8.01
C ILE A 529 12.65 -32.79 8.22
N ALA A 530 12.55 -33.26 9.46
CA ALA A 530 12.41 -34.68 9.76
C ALA A 530 10.92 -35.08 9.71
N VAL A 531 10.58 -36.05 8.88
CA VAL A 531 9.22 -36.62 8.82
C VAL A 531 9.22 -37.99 9.50
N SER A 532 8.45 -38.17 10.57
CA SER A 532 8.43 -39.38 11.41
C SER A 532 7.03 -39.98 11.59
#